data_9df4087deaf3a911db0c541eaf089cc1
#
_entry.id   9df4087deaf3a911db0c541eaf089cc1
#
_cell.length_a   1.000
_cell.length_b   1.000
_cell.length_c   1.000
_cell.angle_alpha   90.00
_cell.angle_beta   90.00
_cell.angle_gamma   90.00
#
_symmetry.space_group_name_H-M   'P 1'
#
loop_
_entity.id
_entity.type
_entity.pdbx_description
1 polymer ?
#
loop_
_entity_poly.entity_id
_entity_poly.type
_entity_poly.pdbx_seq_one_letter_code
_entity_poly.pdbx_strand_id
1 'polypeptide(L)'
;VIEEAIYMVNIMLCCAAGMSTSLLVEKMKKEAEKQGIEANIWAVGANEAKANGAKADVVLLGPQVRYLEATVKKEVAPTPAQLIDMRSYGRMDGAAVLKQAMDLIEANK
;
A
#
# COMPACT_ATOMS: atom_id res chain seq x y z
N VAL A 1 -18.04 17.96 -5.84
CA VAL A 1 -18.96 17.88 -4.77
C VAL A 1 -19.25 16.43 -4.44
N ILE A 2 -20.27 15.85 -5.06
CA ILE A 2 -20.63 14.47 -4.79
C ILE A 2 -19.56 13.51 -5.30
N GLU A 3 -18.98 13.84 -6.42
CA GLU A 3 -17.93 13.01 -6.99
C GLU A 3 -16.75 12.81 -6.04
N GLU A 4 -16.46 13.83 -5.26
CA GLU A 4 -15.35 13.74 -4.32
C GLU A 4 -15.61 12.73 -3.23
N ALA A 5 -16.86 12.59 -2.85
CA ALA A 5 -17.23 11.69 -1.77
C ALA A 5 -17.08 10.22 -2.15
N ILE A 6 -17.10 9.91 -3.43
CA ILE A 6 -17.01 8.52 -3.88
C ILE A 6 -15.62 8.12 -4.36
N TYR A 7 -14.66 9.04 -4.28
CA TYR A 7 -13.28 8.71 -4.65
C TYR A 7 -12.69 7.75 -3.63
N MET A 8 -12.22 6.61 -4.10
CA MET A 8 -11.61 5.61 -3.24
C MET A 8 -10.15 5.41 -3.61
N VAL A 9 -9.30 5.38 -2.60
CA VAL A 9 -7.87 5.15 -2.76
C VAL A 9 -7.61 3.64 -2.66
N ASN A 10 -6.86 3.09 -3.60
CA ASN A 10 -6.55 1.67 -3.61
C ASN A 10 -5.09 1.45 -3.26
N ILE A 11 -4.84 0.83 -2.11
CA ILE A 11 -3.49 0.62 -1.58
C ILE A 11 -3.20 -0.86 -1.49
N MET A 12 -2.18 -1.31 -2.21
CA MET A 12 -1.79 -2.71 -2.20
C MET A 12 -0.46 -2.87 -1.48
N LEU A 13 -0.40 -3.82 -0.55
CA LEU A 13 0.82 -4.18 0.13
C LEU A 13 1.34 -5.50 -0.42
N CYS A 14 2.64 -5.60 -0.62
CA CYS A 14 3.28 -6.84 -1.08
C CYS A 14 4.21 -7.37 -0.01
N CYS A 15 4.14 -8.65 0.25
CA CYS A 15 5.03 -9.29 1.21
C CYS A 15 5.32 -10.71 0.77
N ALA A 16 6.20 -11.40 1.50
CA ALA A 16 6.62 -12.75 1.12
C ALA A 16 5.46 -13.73 1.15
N ALA A 17 4.67 -13.69 2.21
CA ALA A 17 3.59 -14.67 2.40
C ALA A 17 2.23 -14.03 2.66
N GLY A 18 2.16 -12.72 2.70
CA GLY A 18 0.90 -12.03 2.96
C GLY A 18 0.47 -12.03 4.41
N MET A 19 1.09 -12.85 5.23
CA MET A 19 0.63 -13.01 6.60
C MET A 19 1.10 -11.93 7.55
N SER A 20 2.36 -11.52 7.42
CA SER A 20 2.92 -10.53 8.34
C SER A 20 2.34 -9.13 8.11
N THR A 21 1.76 -8.89 6.94
CA THR A 21 1.16 -7.59 6.65
C THR A 21 -0.34 -7.55 6.98
N SER A 22 -0.95 -8.68 7.32
CA SER A 22 -2.39 -8.70 7.63
C SER A 22 -2.76 -7.76 8.76
N LEU A 23 -2.00 -7.79 9.85
CA LEU A 23 -2.27 -6.92 10.98
C LEU A 23 -2.06 -5.45 10.60
N LEU A 24 -1.03 -5.18 9.82
CA LEU A 24 -0.76 -3.83 9.36
C LEU A 24 -1.91 -3.32 8.49
N VAL A 25 -2.43 -4.16 7.61
CA VAL A 25 -3.57 -3.81 6.78
C VAL A 25 -4.76 -3.39 7.64
N GLU A 26 -5.04 -4.17 8.69
CA GLU A 26 -6.16 -3.85 9.58
C GLU A 26 -5.95 -2.53 10.29
N LYS A 27 -4.74 -2.26 10.73
CA LYS A 27 -4.44 -0.99 11.39
C LYS A 27 -4.54 0.19 10.43
N MET A 28 -4.14 -0.01 9.18
CA MET A 28 -4.27 1.03 8.17
C MET A 28 -5.74 1.31 7.86
N LYS A 29 -6.55 0.27 7.79
CA LYS A 29 -7.98 0.43 7.55
C LYS A 29 -8.65 1.24 8.67
N LYS A 30 -8.29 0.93 9.91
CA LYS A 30 -8.83 1.66 11.05
C LYS A 30 -8.42 3.11 11.02
N GLU A 31 -7.17 3.37 10.67
CA GLU A 31 -6.69 4.75 10.60
C GLU A 31 -7.36 5.52 9.48
N ALA A 32 -7.56 4.89 8.33
CA ALA A 32 -8.25 5.52 7.21
C ALA A 32 -9.67 5.91 7.61
N GLU A 33 -10.36 4.99 8.28
CA GLU A 33 -11.72 5.24 8.75
C GLU A 33 -11.75 6.41 9.73
N LYS A 34 -10.78 6.43 10.64
CA LYS A 34 -10.66 7.49 11.63
C LYS A 34 -10.45 8.86 10.99
N GLN A 35 -9.71 8.90 9.89
CA GLN A 35 -9.42 10.14 9.18
C GLN A 35 -10.46 10.49 8.11
N GLY A 36 -11.44 9.63 7.92
CA GLY A 36 -12.46 9.87 6.91
C GLY A 36 -11.99 9.61 5.49
N ILE A 37 -10.96 8.78 5.33
CA ILE A 37 -10.42 8.44 4.02
C ILE A 37 -11.09 7.16 3.51
N GLU A 38 -11.69 7.23 2.32
CA GLU A 38 -12.25 6.05 1.68
C GLU A 38 -11.11 5.29 1.04
N ALA A 39 -10.73 4.17 1.63
CA ALA A 39 -9.59 3.40 1.15
C ALA A 39 -9.89 1.92 1.08
N ASN A 40 -9.43 1.31 0.00
CA ASN A 40 -9.45 -0.12 -0.17
C ASN A 40 -8.01 -0.60 0.01
N ILE A 41 -7.75 -1.35 1.07
CA ILE A 41 -6.39 -1.75 1.44
C ILE A 41 -6.33 -3.27 1.52
N TRP A 42 -5.38 -3.86 0.78
CA TRP A 42 -5.24 -5.31 0.79
C TRP A 42 -3.77 -5.69 0.64
N ALA A 43 -3.47 -6.95 0.90
CA ALA A 43 -2.12 -7.48 0.81
C ALA A 43 -2.08 -8.68 -0.12
N VAL A 44 -0.99 -8.80 -0.88
CA VAL A 44 -0.77 -9.95 -1.76
C VAL A 44 0.67 -10.42 -1.59
N GLY A 45 0.97 -11.63 -2.03
CA GLY A 45 2.35 -12.07 -2.14
C GLY A 45 3.02 -11.33 -3.28
N ALA A 46 4.34 -11.13 -3.17
CA ALA A 46 5.06 -10.39 -4.21
C ALA A 46 4.91 -11.03 -5.59
N ASN A 47 4.73 -12.34 -5.64
CA ASN A 47 4.57 -13.03 -6.91
C ASN A 47 3.23 -12.72 -7.58
N GLU A 48 2.31 -12.08 -6.86
CA GLU A 48 0.99 -11.71 -7.40
C GLU A 48 0.89 -10.22 -7.71
N ALA A 49 1.98 -9.47 -7.52
CA ALA A 49 1.96 -8.02 -7.69
C ALA A 49 1.59 -7.63 -9.12
N LYS A 50 2.14 -8.31 -10.10
CA LYS A 50 1.90 -7.97 -11.50
C LYS A 50 0.42 -8.09 -11.87
N ALA A 51 -0.22 -9.14 -11.41
CA ALA A 51 -1.64 -9.38 -11.73
C ALA A 51 -2.56 -8.37 -11.05
N ASN A 52 -2.14 -7.82 -9.92
CA ASN A 52 -2.99 -6.94 -9.12
C ASN A 52 -2.62 -5.47 -9.18
N GLY A 53 -1.46 -5.16 -9.76
CA GLY A 53 -0.95 -3.79 -9.76
C GLY A 53 -1.85 -2.77 -10.44
N ALA A 54 -2.55 -3.19 -11.49
CA ALA A 54 -3.41 -2.29 -12.25
C ALA A 54 -4.62 -1.82 -11.43
N LYS A 55 -4.94 -2.53 -10.36
CA LYS A 55 -6.07 -2.17 -9.50
C LYS A 55 -5.68 -1.20 -8.40
N ALA A 56 -4.40 -0.97 -8.22
CA ALA A 56 -3.88 -0.17 -7.12
C ALA A 56 -3.48 1.23 -7.57
N ASP A 57 -3.64 2.19 -6.67
CA ASP A 57 -3.12 3.54 -6.87
C ASP A 57 -1.70 3.65 -6.35
N VAL A 58 -1.32 2.75 -5.46
CA VAL A 58 0.03 2.72 -4.90
C VAL A 58 0.33 1.30 -4.42
N VAL A 59 1.59 0.91 -4.52
CA VAL A 59 2.05 -0.40 -4.07
C VAL A 59 3.14 -0.19 -3.02
N LEU A 60 3.00 -0.81 -1.87
CA LEU A 60 4.00 -0.73 -0.81
C LEU A 60 4.54 -2.13 -0.54
N LEU A 61 5.87 -2.25 -0.47
CA LEU A 61 6.51 -3.53 -0.24
C LEU A 61 6.99 -3.66 1.20
N GLY A 62 6.70 -4.81 1.81
CA GLY A 62 7.24 -5.10 3.13
C GLY A 62 8.75 -5.31 3.07
N PRO A 63 9.45 -5.03 4.17
CA PRO A 63 10.92 -5.16 4.17
C PRO A 63 11.43 -6.55 3.81
N GLN A 64 10.63 -7.59 4.03
CA GLN A 64 11.02 -8.97 3.74
C GLN A 64 11.27 -9.19 2.26
N VAL A 65 10.63 -8.39 1.40
CA VAL A 65 10.73 -8.55 -0.05
C VAL A 65 11.43 -7.38 -0.70
N ARG A 66 12.25 -6.66 0.05
CA ARG A 66 12.97 -5.51 -0.51
C ARG A 66 13.85 -5.87 -1.69
N TYR A 67 14.32 -7.11 -1.74
CA TYR A 67 15.15 -7.57 -2.85
C TYR A 67 14.35 -7.65 -4.16
N LEU A 68 13.04 -7.58 -4.08
CA LEU A 68 12.17 -7.59 -5.26
C LEU A 68 11.70 -6.19 -5.65
N GLU A 69 12.19 -5.16 -4.99
CA GLU A 69 11.71 -3.79 -5.22
C GLU A 69 11.79 -3.40 -6.71
N ALA A 70 12.94 -3.59 -7.32
CA ALA A 70 13.10 -3.21 -8.72
C ALA A 70 12.17 -4.00 -9.63
N THR A 71 12.01 -5.28 -9.37
CA THR A 71 11.14 -6.15 -10.16
C THR A 71 9.70 -5.72 -10.04
N VAL A 72 9.23 -5.48 -8.80
CA VAL A 72 7.84 -5.09 -8.58
C VAL A 72 7.55 -3.74 -9.20
N LYS A 73 8.46 -2.77 -9.04
CA LYS A 73 8.28 -1.45 -9.66
C LYS A 73 8.05 -1.56 -11.16
N LYS A 74 8.81 -2.45 -11.80
CA LYS A 74 8.68 -2.65 -13.24
C LYS A 74 7.34 -3.33 -13.57
N GLU A 75 6.96 -4.31 -12.79
CA GLU A 75 5.75 -5.09 -13.05
C GLU A 75 4.47 -4.29 -12.85
N VAL A 76 4.46 -3.35 -11.91
CA VAL A 76 3.25 -2.58 -11.62
C VAL A 76 3.24 -1.21 -12.29
N ALA A 77 4.30 -0.84 -12.97
CA ALA A 77 4.37 0.46 -13.63
C ALA A 77 3.17 0.66 -14.54
N PRO A 78 2.59 1.84 -14.63
CA PRO A 78 3.06 3.10 -14.04
C PRO A 78 2.60 3.36 -12.60
N THR A 79 2.02 2.39 -11.95
CA THR A 79 1.60 2.54 -10.55
C THR A 79 2.84 2.75 -9.69
N PRO A 80 2.87 3.80 -8.83
CA PRO A 80 4.03 4.03 -7.97
C PRO A 80 4.19 2.92 -6.94
N ALA A 81 5.44 2.54 -6.68
CA ALA A 81 5.76 1.50 -5.72
C ALA A 81 6.94 1.91 -4.88
N GLN A 82 6.94 1.55 -3.61
CA GLN A 82 7.98 1.95 -2.67
C GLN A 82 8.05 0.94 -1.53
N LEU A 83 9.24 0.83 -0.91
CA LEU A 83 9.38 0.04 0.30
C LEU A 83 8.69 0.77 1.46
N ILE A 84 8.04 0.00 2.32
CA ILE A 84 7.47 0.56 3.54
C ILE A 84 8.63 0.97 4.43
N ASP A 85 8.52 2.13 5.07
CA ASP A 85 9.51 2.58 6.04
C ASP A 85 9.71 1.49 7.10
N MET A 86 10.96 1.10 7.33
CA MET A 86 11.25 -0.02 8.22
C MET A 86 10.80 0.21 9.66
N ARG A 87 10.92 1.42 10.15
CA ARG A 87 10.47 1.74 11.50
C ARG A 87 8.95 1.61 11.63
N SER A 88 8.26 2.17 10.66
CA SER A 88 6.80 2.13 10.67
C SER A 88 6.32 0.70 10.57
N TYR A 89 6.98 -0.10 9.74
CA TYR A 89 6.61 -1.50 9.60
C TYR A 89 6.87 -2.28 10.90
N GLY A 90 8.04 -2.06 11.50
CA GLY A 90 8.40 -2.76 12.74
C GLY A 90 7.48 -2.45 13.89
N ARG A 91 6.91 -1.24 13.91
CA ARG A 91 5.97 -0.81 14.95
C ARG A 91 4.53 -1.15 14.61
N MET A 92 4.29 -1.68 13.43
CA MET A 92 2.94 -1.87 12.93
C MET A 92 2.14 -0.57 12.98
N ASP A 93 2.80 0.52 12.57
CA ASP A 93 2.22 1.86 12.65
C ASP A 93 1.36 2.13 11.43
N GLY A 94 0.10 1.75 11.53
CA GLY A 94 -0.84 1.91 10.41
C GLY A 94 -0.98 3.35 9.95
N ALA A 95 -0.94 4.30 10.90
CA ALA A 95 -1.08 5.72 10.54
C ALA A 95 0.11 6.19 9.71
N ALA A 96 1.33 5.81 10.10
CA ALA A 96 2.53 6.22 9.37
C ALA A 96 2.59 5.59 7.99
N VAL A 97 2.22 4.32 7.89
CA VAL A 97 2.24 3.62 6.60
C VAL A 97 1.15 4.17 5.68
N LEU A 98 -0.01 4.47 6.22
CA LEU A 98 -1.08 5.10 5.44
C LEU A 98 -0.61 6.44 4.90
N LYS A 99 0.05 7.23 5.75
CA LYS A 99 0.57 8.53 5.32
C LYS A 99 1.60 8.35 4.21
N GLN A 100 2.47 7.36 4.34
CA GLN A 100 3.46 7.09 3.29
C GLN A 100 2.76 6.79 1.96
N ALA A 101 1.71 5.97 1.99
CA ALA A 101 0.96 5.63 0.79
C ALA A 101 0.31 6.87 0.18
N MET A 102 -0.33 7.70 1.00
CA MET A 102 -1.01 8.90 0.51
C MET A 102 -0.01 9.90 -0.07
N ASP A 103 1.13 10.06 0.59
CA ASP A 103 2.16 10.98 0.11
C ASP A 103 2.70 10.51 -1.25
N LEU A 104 2.87 9.21 -1.42
CA LEU A 104 3.39 8.66 -2.67
C LEU A 104 2.38 8.85 -3.80
N ILE A 105 1.11 8.69 -3.51
CA ILE A 105 0.05 8.94 -4.50
C ILE A 105 0.09 10.40 -4.93
N GLU A 106 0.17 11.32 -3.97
CA GLU A 106 0.22 12.75 -4.28
C GLU A 106 1.43 13.12 -5.13
N ALA A 107 2.57 12.52 -4.83
CA ALA A 107 3.80 12.82 -5.56
C ALA A 107 3.74 12.35 -7.01
N ASN A 108 2.82 11.45 -7.32
CA ASN A 108 2.74 10.86 -8.66
C ASN A 108 1.47 11.25 -9.42
N LYS A 109 0.77 12.25 -8.96
CA LYS A 109 -0.41 12.75 -9.66
C LYS A 109 -0.05 13.56 -10.87
#